data_5d04d3da3c45ad23c69e707a071543b1
#
_entry.id   5d04d3da3c45ad23c69e707a071543b1
#
_cell.length_a   1.000
_cell.length_b   1.000
_cell.length_c   1.000
_cell.angle_alpha   90.00
_cell.angle_beta   90.00
_cell.angle_gamma   90.00
#
_symmetry.space_group_name_H-M   'P 1'
#
loop_
_entity.id
_entity.type
_entity.pdbx_description
1 polymer ?
#
loop_
_entity_poly.entity_id
_entity_poly.type
_entity_poly.pdbx_seq_one_letter_code
_entity_poly.pdbx_strand_id
1 'polypeptide(L)'
;YKCIKQSLENSNRCPKCNYLIESSDQIFPNFTLNELIMKHRGKLEEKKIKVENNIHGGSTNWYDMITEDSLDLPNVNNLLEILQTKKQKLEADNQLSQHMILKDFLHNVRQKKQEQLDQLQKELSLIDEDLSKVEDHLVPNGFDVATDNGSQDGFNGSKNAGKPFFNTTHAARRKKVDQHYEDLEQCYFNIRQKKLFEFEDKSNGLDEFTESLSKFTRFSSFRPLATLSYASDMYNGSSNIVSSIEFDRDCDYFAIAGVTRKIKIYEYDTVIKDAVDIHYPVHEMVCNSKISCVTWSSYHKNLLASSDYEGTITLWDAFTGQTSKIFQEHEKRCWSVDFNRMDPKLLASGSDDAKVKLWSTNTDHSIACLEAKANVCCVYFNPESRYHLAFGSADHCVHYYDLRNTKQAVMVFKGHRKAVSYCKFLNSQEIVSASTDSQLKLWEVSKPSCLRTFKGHTNEKNFVGLATDGDYIACGSENNSLFVYYKGLSKQLLTFKFETVKSVLEKNKKEEEVNEFVSAVSWRPGSNVMVAANSQGTVKVLEMV
;
A
#
# COMPACT_ATOMS: atom_id res chain seq x y z
N TYR A 1 -15.22 31.20 -4.82
CA TYR A 1 -14.32 31.32 -5.99
C TYR A 1 -14.00 32.79 -6.28
N LYS A 2 -15.01 33.68 -6.44
CA LYS A 2 -14.78 35.12 -6.64
C LYS A 2 -13.99 35.77 -5.49
N CYS A 3 -14.33 35.49 -4.24
CA CYS A 3 -13.64 36.03 -3.05
C CYS A 3 -12.17 35.59 -2.96
N ILE A 4 -11.85 34.36 -3.33
CA ILE A 4 -10.48 33.89 -3.35
C ILE A 4 -9.67 34.55 -4.47
N LYS A 5 -10.25 34.73 -5.66
CA LYS A 5 -9.62 35.47 -6.76
C LYS A 5 -9.31 36.92 -6.35
N GLN A 6 -10.27 37.59 -5.75
CA GLN A 6 -10.14 38.99 -5.30
C GLN A 6 -9.10 39.12 -4.15
N SER A 7 -8.97 38.11 -3.29
CA SER A 7 -7.93 38.08 -2.26
C SER A 7 -6.53 37.84 -2.83
N LEU A 8 -6.43 37.10 -3.93
CA LEU A 8 -5.16 36.81 -4.60
C LEU A 8 -4.64 37.97 -5.49
N GLU A 9 -5.48 38.95 -5.81
CA GLU A 9 -5.02 40.20 -6.45
C GLU A 9 -4.09 41.00 -5.53
N ASN A 10 -4.23 40.83 -4.21
CA ASN A 10 -3.43 41.54 -3.22
C ASN A 10 -2.36 40.69 -2.53
N SER A 11 -2.42 39.37 -2.62
CA SER A 11 -1.48 38.45 -1.96
C SER A 11 -1.51 37.06 -2.60
N ASN A 12 -0.35 36.52 -2.97
CA ASN A 12 -0.23 35.19 -3.56
C ASN A 12 -0.44 34.02 -2.57
N ARG A 13 -1.13 34.26 -1.45
CA ARG A 13 -1.37 33.27 -0.41
C ARG A 13 -2.85 33.08 -0.12
N CYS A 14 -3.23 31.82 0.09
CA CYS A 14 -4.60 31.48 0.48
C CYS A 14 -4.97 32.13 1.82
N PRO A 15 -6.04 32.92 1.93
CA PRO A 15 -6.40 33.62 3.17
C PRO A 15 -6.84 32.66 4.31
N LYS A 16 -7.12 31.39 4.00
CA LYS A 16 -7.55 30.39 5.00
C LYS A 16 -6.42 29.50 5.52
N CYS A 17 -5.53 29.04 4.64
CA CYS A 17 -4.49 28.07 5.01
C CYS A 17 -3.06 28.58 4.74
N ASN A 18 -2.90 29.81 4.28
CA ASN A 18 -1.62 30.47 3.98
C ASN A 18 -0.76 29.77 2.92
N TYR A 19 -1.32 28.80 2.16
CA TYR A 19 -0.64 28.12 1.08
C TYR A 19 -0.32 29.08 -0.07
N LEU A 20 0.89 28.99 -0.62
CA LEU A 20 1.34 29.80 -1.75
C LEU A 20 0.68 29.30 -3.04
N ILE A 21 0.04 30.21 -3.79
CA ILE A 21 -0.63 29.93 -5.06
C ILE A 21 0.12 30.69 -6.14
N GLU A 22 0.86 29.97 -6.98
CA GLU A 22 1.74 30.57 -8.00
C GLU A 22 1.00 31.02 -9.25
N SER A 23 -0.15 30.41 -9.56
CA SER A 23 -0.94 30.69 -10.76
C SER A 23 -2.44 30.57 -10.47
N SER A 24 -3.25 31.37 -11.17
CA SER A 24 -4.73 31.29 -11.11
C SER A 24 -5.28 29.94 -11.56
N ASP A 25 -4.53 29.17 -12.34
CA ASP A 25 -4.92 27.86 -12.88
C ASP A 25 -4.88 26.75 -11.81
N GLN A 26 -4.27 27.02 -10.65
CA GLN A 26 -4.28 26.14 -9.49
C GLN A 26 -5.58 26.21 -8.67
N ILE A 27 -6.52 27.09 -9.06
CA ILE A 27 -7.77 27.29 -8.34
C ILE A 27 -8.94 26.78 -9.19
N PHE A 28 -9.59 25.73 -8.72
CA PHE A 28 -10.74 25.16 -9.40
C PHE A 28 -12.06 25.54 -8.72
N PRO A 29 -13.10 25.94 -9.49
CA PRO A 29 -14.41 26.22 -8.92
C PRO A 29 -15.06 24.93 -8.39
N ASN A 30 -15.56 24.96 -7.17
CA ASN A 30 -16.39 23.88 -6.65
C ASN A 30 -17.82 24.05 -7.16
N PHE A 31 -18.15 23.37 -8.25
CA PHE A 31 -19.45 23.47 -8.91
C PHE A 31 -20.61 23.01 -8.00
N THR A 32 -20.42 21.98 -7.18
CA THR A 32 -21.45 21.47 -6.25
C THR A 32 -21.79 22.49 -5.17
N LEU A 33 -20.77 23.15 -4.60
CA LEU A 33 -20.98 24.22 -3.62
C LEU A 33 -21.64 25.45 -4.27
N ASN A 34 -21.27 25.78 -5.51
CA ASN A 34 -21.88 26.87 -6.25
C ASN A 34 -23.37 26.61 -6.56
N GLU A 35 -23.73 25.39 -6.94
CA GLU A 35 -25.15 25.00 -7.10
C GLU A 35 -25.93 25.09 -5.80
N LEU A 36 -25.37 24.68 -4.68
CA LEU A 36 -25.99 24.82 -3.37
C LEU A 36 -26.21 26.29 -2.98
N ILE A 37 -25.23 27.15 -3.24
CA ILE A 37 -25.36 28.61 -2.99
C ILE A 37 -26.42 29.21 -3.90
N MET A 38 -26.48 28.82 -5.17
CA MET A 38 -27.51 29.33 -6.11
C MET A 38 -28.91 28.87 -5.73
N LYS A 39 -29.11 27.58 -5.32
CA LYS A 39 -30.38 27.10 -4.80
C LYS A 39 -30.80 27.78 -3.51
N HIS A 40 -29.84 28.15 -2.65
CA HIS A 40 -30.13 28.89 -1.41
C HIS A 40 -30.45 30.34 -1.66
N ARG A 41 -29.77 30.99 -2.63
CA ARG A 41 -30.10 32.35 -3.07
C ARG A 41 -31.48 32.43 -3.72
N GLY A 42 -31.81 31.50 -4.61
CA GLY A 42 -33.15 31.41 -5.22
C GLY A 42 -34.26 31.29 -4.19
N LYS A 43 -34.06 30.43 -3.14
CA LYS A 43 -35.01 30.34 -2.02
C LYS A 43 -35.08 31.58 -1.15
N LEU A 44 -34.01 32.36 -1.04
CA LEU A 44 -34.00 33.64 -0.33
C LEU A 44 -34.66 34.76 -1.16
N GLU A 45 -34.47 34.75 -2.47
CA GLU A 45 -35.15 35.68 -3.41
C GLU A 45 -36.63 35.37 -3.52
N GLU A 46 -37.05 34.08 -3.60
CA GLU A 46 -38.45 33.68 -3.51
C GLU A 46 -39.10 34.07 -2.18
N LYS A 47 -38.37 34.03 -1.07
CA LYS A 47 -38.86 34.51 0.24
C LYS A 47 -38.93 36.04 0.25
N LYS A 48 -38.00 36.76 -0.37
CA LYS A 48 -38.07 38.24 -0.52
C LYS A 48 -39.26 38.63 -1.39
N ILE A 49 -39.45 37.98 -2.53
CA ILE A 49 -40.57 38.27 -3.44
C ILE A 49 -41.92 37.92 -2.75
N LYS A 50 -41.98 36.86 -1.93
CA LYS A 50 -43.20 36.58 -1.14
C LYS A 50 -43.45 37.56 -0.01
N VAL A 51 -42.40 38.18 0.53
CA VAL A 51 -42.50 39.24 1.52
C VAL A 51 -42.90 40.55 0.85
N GLU A 52 -42.34 40.88 -0.31
CA GLU A 52 -42.70 42.07 -1.11
C GLU A 52 -44.12 41.98 -1.66
N ASN A 53 -44.57 40.81 -2.14
CA ASN A 53 -45.96 40.63 -2.61
C ASN A 53 -47.00 40.62 -1.48
N ASN A 54 -46.60 40.37 -0.22
CA ASN A 54 -47.50 40.52 0.95
C ASN A 54 -47.53 41.97 1.50
N ILE A 55 -46.67 42.85 1.03
CA ILE A 55 -46.59 44.25 1.45
C ILE A 55 -47.44 45.17 0.52
N HIS A 56 -47.81 44.69 -0.70
CA HIS A 56 -48.61 45.48 -1.65
C HIS A 56 -50.12 45.37 -1.43
N GLY A 57 -50.59 44.79 -0.31
CA GLY A 57 -51.98 44.90 0.16
C GLY A 57 -52.10 45.86 1.33
N GLY A 58 -52.02 47.20 1.05
CA GLY A 58 -52.40 48.23 2.01
C GLY A 58 -51.40 48.48 3.14
N SER A 59 -50.22 48.99 2.82
CA SER A 59 -49.32 49.52 3.84
C SER A 59 -48.86 50.92 3.40
N THR A 60 -49.37 51.90 4.08
CA THR A 60 -48.72 53.22 4.19
C THR A 60 -47.30 53.02 4.64
N ASN A 61 -46.37 53.57 3.86
CA ASN A 61 -44.93 53.46 4.07
C ASN A 61 -44.58 54.03 5.47
N TRP A 62 -44.19 53.18 6.42
CA TRP A 62 -43.94 53.60 7.81
C TRP A 62 -42.84 54.67 7.92
N TYR A 63 -41.95 54.78 6.90
CA TYR A 63 -40.97 55.84 6.77
C TYR A 63 -41.63 57.18 6.52
N ASP A 64 -42.68 57.25 5.67
CA ASP A 64 -43.39 58.46 5.35
C ASP A 64 -44.24 58.93 6.55
N MET A 65 -44.74 57.97 7.37
CA MET A 65 -45.47 58.28 8.61
C MET A 65 -44.59 58.84 9.75
N ILE A 66 -43.26 58.57 9.73
CA ILE A 66 -42.29 59.07 10.73
C ILE A 66 -41.77 60.47 10.31
N THR A 67 -41.80 60.78 9.03
CA THR A 67 -41.26 62.07 8.46
C THR A 67 -42.32 63.12 8.31
N GLU A 68 -43.60 62.88 8.45
CA GLU A 68 -44.67 63.87 8.51
C GLU A 68 -44.71 64.51 9.91
N ASP A 69 -44.66 65.88 9.94
CA ASP A 69 -44.68 66.74 11.16
C ASP A 69 -45.96 66.59 12.03
N SER A 70 -46.78 65.56 11.85
CA SER A 70 -48.09 65.33 12.49
C SER A 70 -48.15 64.33 13.61
N LEU A 71 -46.98 63.73 14.04
CA LEU A 71 -46.95 62.74 15.12
C LEU A 71 -46.86 63.41 16.49
N ASP A 72 -47.96 63.40 17.23
CA ASP A 72 -48.00 63.82 18.65
C ASP A 72 -47.14 62.91 19.51
N LEU A 73 -46.43 63.49 20.50
CA LEU A 73 -45.56 62.80 21.46
C LEU A 73 -46.13 61.52 22.06
N PRO A 74 -47.45 61.42 22.38
CA PRO A 74 -48.09 60.18 22.84
C PRO A 74 -48.09 59.04 21.81
N ASN A 75 -48.24 59.34 20.55
CA ASN A 75 -48.27 58.35 19.48
C ASN A 75 -46.90 57.79 19.18
N VAL A 76 -45.84 58.57 19.29
CA VAL A 76 -44.42 58.11 19.18
C VAL A 76 -44.08 57.19 20.36
N ASN A 77 -44.51 57.50 21.59
CA ASN A 77 -44.28 56.65 22.76
C ASN A 77 -44.99 55.31 22.63
N ASN A 78 -46.22 55.28 22.17
CA ASN A 78 -46.98 54.02 21.91
C ASN A 78 -46.29 53.15 20.82
N LEU A 79 -45.76 53.76 19.76
CA LEU A 79 -45.00 53.06 18.72
C LEU A 79 -43.68 52.49 19.26
N LEU A 80 -42.97 53.22 20.10
CA LEU A 80 -41.75 52.75 20.78
C LEU A 80 -42.05 51.56 21.69
N GLU A 81 -43.13 51.60 22.44
CA GLU A 81 -43.57 50.48 23.34
C GLU A 81 -43.92 49.24 22.54
N ILE A 82 -44.63 49.37 21.40
CA ILE A 82 -44.97 48.26 20.50
C ILE A 82 -43.72 47.68 19.87
N LEU A 83 -42.77 48.51 19.40
CA LEU A 83 -41.51 48.07 18.83
C LEU A 83 -40.62 47.39 19.84
N GLN A 84 -40.55 47.91 21.07
CA GLN A 84 -39.79 47.28 22.15
C GLN A 84 -40.36 45.89 22.52
N THR A 85 -41.70 45.81 22.65
CA THR A 85 -42.40 44.52 22.92
C THR A 85 -42.14 43.52 21.80
N LYS A 86 -42.19 43.94 20.55
CA LYS A 86 -41.93 43.09 19.39
C LYS A 86 -40.45 42.65 19.30
N LYS A 87 -39.53 43.54 19.65
CA LYS A 87 -38.08 43.23 19.75
C LYS A 87 -37.82 42.15 20.82
N GLN A 88 -38.37 42.35 22.02
CA GLN A 88 -38.25 41.36 23.12
C GLN A 88 -38.82 40.00 22.73
N LYS A 89 -39.94 39.95 22.05
CA LYS A 89 -40.55 38.72 21.54
C LYS A 89 -39.65 38.02 20.51
N LEU A 90 -39.06 38.75 19.57
CA LEU A 90 -38.16 38.22 18.57
C LEU A 90 -36.82 37.72 19.19
N GLU A 91 -36.34 38.43 20.22
CA GLU A 91 -35.13 38.00 20.96
C GLU A 91 -35.41 36.71 21.74
N ALA A 92 -36.57 36.59 22.39
CA ALA A 92 -37.02 35.38 23.09
C ALA A 92 -37.19 34.18 22.13
N ASP A 93 -37.83 34.40 20.97
CA ASP A 93 -38.00 33.39 19.92
C ASP A 93 -36.64 32.94 19.35
N ASN A 94 -35.70 33.83 19.18
CA ASN A 94 -34.35 33.52 18.72
C ASN A 94 -33.56 32.71 19.78
N GLN A 95 -33.66 33.11 21.06
CA GLN A 95 -33.07 32.36 22.16
C GLN A 95 -33.67 30.96 22.28
N LEU A 96 -35.00 30.83 22.16
CA LEU A 96 -35.66 29.54 22.17
C LEU A 96 -35.22 28.65 21.03
N SER A 97 -35.08 29.19 19.82
CA SER A 97 -34.59 28.47 18.66
C SER A 97 -33.13 28.00 18.84
N GLN A 98 -32.26 28.86 19.42
CA GLN A 98 -30.87 28.49 19.75
C GLN A 98 -30.82 27.34 20.78
N HIS A 99 -31.66 27.38 21.82
CA HIS A 99 -31.71 26.32 22.82
C HIS A 99 -32.27 25.02 22.25
N MET A 100 -33.22 25.07 21.31
CA MET A 100 -33.71 23.87 20.61
C MET A 100 -32.60 23.22 19.78
N ILE A 101 -31.86 24.00 18.99
CA ILE A 101 -30.73 23.49 18.20
C ILE A 101 -29.67 22.89 19.11
N LEU A 102 -29.33 23.56 20.21
CA LEU A 102 -28.38 23.04 21.20
C LEU A 102 -28.85 21.72 21.82
N LYS A 103 -30.15 21.65 22.18
CA LYS A 103 -30.75 20.41 22.72
C LYS A 103 -30.63 19.25 21.71
N ASP A 104 -30.96 19.48 20.45
CA ASP A 104 -30.88 18.47 19.40
C ASP A 104 -29.44 18.03 19.17
N PHE A 105 -28.49 18.96 19.17
CA PHE A 105 -27.06 18.65 19.08
C PHE A 105 -26.60 17.75 20.24
N LEU A 106 -26.94 18.15 21.49
CA LEU A 106 -26.55 17.37 22.68
C LEU A 106 -27.22 15.98 22.70
N HIS A 107 -28.45 15.87 22.21
CA HIS A 107 -29.13 14.58 22.08
C HIS A 107 -28.41 13.67 21.09
N ASN A 108 -28.03 14.19 19.92
CA ASN A 108 -27.28 13.45 18.91
C ASN A 108 -25.88 13.05 19.41
N VAL A 109 -25.20 13.91 20.16
CA VAL A 109 -23.91 13.57 20.77
C VAL A 109 -24.07 12.45 21.80
N ARG A 110 -25.09 12.55 22.66
CA ARG A 110 -25.39 11.51 23.66
C ARG A 110 -25.68 10.18 23.00
N GLN A 111 -26.52 10.17 21.94
CA GLN A 111 -26.84 8.96 21.20
C GLN A 111 -25.59 8.31 20.61
N LYS A 112 -24.74 9.08 19.93
CA LYS A 112 -23.48 8.56 19.37
C LYS A 112 -22.56 8.00 20.45
N LYS A 113 -22.49 8.64 21.63
CA LYS A 113 -21.67 8.13 22.75
C LYS A 113 -22.25 6.86 23.34
N GLN A 114 -23.57 6.74 23.40
CA GLN A 114 -24.22 5.51 23.83
C GLN A 114 -23.95 4.36 22.84
N GLU A 115 -24.07 4.60 21.55
CA GLU A 115 -23.75 3.62 20.51
C GLU A 115 -22.28 3.14 20.62
N GLN A 116 -21.34 4.06 20.89
CA GLN A 116 -19.94 3.72 21.14
C GLN A 116 -19.75 2.87 22.41
N LEU A 117 -20.48 3.17 23.47
CA LEU A 117 -20.43 2.41 24.72
C LEU A 117 -20.98 1.01 24.53
N ASP A 118 -22.12 0.87 23.84
CA ASP A 118 -22.74 -0.42 23.55
C ASP A 118 -21.82 -1.28 22.67
N GLN A 119 -21.09 -0.65 21.71
CA GLN A 119 -20.10 -1.33 20.89
C GLN A 119 -18.93 -1.86 21.74
N LEU A 120 -18.35 -1.02 22.60
CA LEU A 120 -17.26 -1.41 23.50
C LEU A 120 -17.67 -2.53 24.47
N GLN A 121 -18.91 -2.51 24.97
CA GLN A 121 -19.41 -3.60 25.83
C GLN A 121 -19.52 -4.93 25.07
N LYS A 122 -19.93 -4.91 23.80
CA LYS A 122 -19.93 -6.12 22.95
C LYS A 122 -18.51 -6.63 22.72
N GLU A 123 -17.55 -5.74 22.44
CA GLU A 123 -16.14 -6.08 22.27
C GLU A 123 -15.54 -6.72 23.52
N LEU A 124 -15.83 -6.16 24.70
CA LEU A 124 -15.41 -6.74 25.97
C LEU A 124 -16.00 -8.14 26.19
N SER A 125 -17.29 -8.33 25.94
CA SER A 125 -17.91 -9.64 26.12
C SER A 125 -17.33 -10.73 25.20
N LEU A 126 -16.90 -10.35 23.98
CA LEU A 126 -16.20 -11.26 23.07
C LEU A 126 -14.80 -11.64 23.59
N ILE A 127 -14.08 -10.65 24.13
CA ILE A 127 -12.75 -10.89 24.71
C ILE A 127 -12.86 -11.82 25.92
N ASP A 128 -13.83 -11.60 26.82
CA ASP A 128 -14.04 -12.43 28.01
C ASP A 128 -14.40 -13.88 27.63
N GLU A 129 -15.26 -14.06 26.60
CA GLU A 129 -15.60 -15.39 26.08
C GLU A 129 -14.34 -16.11 25.53
N ASP A 130 -13.53 -15.43 24.75
CA ASP A 130 -12.34 -16.01 24.13
C ASP A 130 -11.22 -16.23 25.16
N LEU A 131 -11.11 -15.36 26.17
CA LEU A 131 -10.16 -15.53 27.27
C LEU A 131 -10.47 -16.80 28.06
N SER A 132 -11.76 -17.02 28.40
CA SER A 132 -12.22 -18.22 29.07
C SER A 132 -11.86 -19.50 28.28
N LYS A 133 -12.06 -19.50 26.96
CA LYS A 133 -11.69 -20.63 26.11
C LYS A 133 -10.18 -20.91 26.12
N VAL A 134 -9.35 -19.87 26.06
CA VAL A 134 -7.89 -20.00 26.09
C VAL A 134 -7.44 -20.51 27.46
N GLU A 135 -8.02 -20.03 28.56
CA GLU A 135 -7.72 -20.50 29.93
C GLU A 135 -8.08 -21.97 30.09
N ASP A 136 -9.24 -22.42 29.59
CA ASP A 136 -9.67 -23.82 29.60
C ASP A 136 -8.69 -24.73 28.84
N HIS A 137 -8.05 -24.24 27.78
CA HIS A 137 -7.02 -24.97 27.05
C HIS A 137 -5.65 -25.01 27.75
N LEU A 138 -5.36 -24.04 28.62
CA LEU A 138 -4.08 -23.97 29.34
C LEU A 138 -4.06 -24.84 30.61
N VAL A 139 -5.19 -24.98 31.29
CA VAL A 139 -5.32 -25.78 32.53
C VAL A 139 -4.90 -27.26 32.37
N PRO A 140 -5.25 -27.98 31.30
CA PRO A 140 -4.84 -29.38 31.14
C PRO A 140 -3.34 -29.59 30.93
N ASN A 141 -2.63 -28.53 30.48
CA ASN A 141 -1.20 -28.59 30.12
C ASN A 141 -0.24 -28.21 31.25
N GLY A 142 -0.73 -28.00 32.47
CA GLY A 142 0.11 -27.76 33.65
C GLY A 142 0.88 -26.44 33.65
N PHE A 143 0.40 -25.45 32.91
CA PHE A 143 0.90 -24.09 33.02
C PHE A 143 0.12 -23.36 34.12
N ASP A 144 0.68 -23.29 35.33
CA ASP A 144 0.19 -22.35 36.33
C ASP A 144 0.33 -20.91 35.81
N VAL A 145 -0.80 -20.26 35.58
CA VAL A 145 -0.86 -18.83 35.29
C VAL A 145 -0.59 -18.08 36.60
N ALA A 146 0.66 -17.97 36.98
CA ALA A 146 1.07 -17.06 38.04
C ALA A 146 0.87 -15.64 37.50
N THR A 147 -0.15 -14.97 38.00
CA THR A 147 -0.38 -13.54 37.86
C THR A 147 0.83 -12.78 38.43
N ASP A 148 1.66 -12.29 37.51
CA ASP A 148 2.80 -11.42 37.87
C ASP A 148 2.28 -10.00 38.16
N ASN A 149 1.66 -9.82 39.31
CA ASN A 149 1.44 -8.51 39.92
C ASN A 149 2.72 -8.12 40.65
N GLY A 150 3.37 -7.10 40.13
CA GLY A 150 4.63 -6.58 40.66
C GLY A 150 4.65 -6.34 42.17
N SER A 151 5.68 -6.85 42.82
CA SER A 151 6.22 -6.36 44.08
C SER A 151 7.71 -6.54 44.06
N GLN A 152 8.43 -5.44 44.28
CA GLN A 152 9.83 -5.39 44.66
C GLN A 152 10.02 -6.11 45.99
N ASP A 153 11.03 -6.93 46.11
CA ASP A 153 12.12 -6.90 47.09
C ASP A 153 12.76 -8.28 47.33
N GLY A 154 14.09 -8.27 47.47
CA GLY A 154 14.81 -9.19 48.35
C GLY A 154 15.74 -10.24 47.69
N PHE A 155 16.99 -9.83 47.63
CA PHE A 155 18.23 -10.63 47.69
C PHE A 155 18.13 -12.07 48.23
N ASN A 156 18.61 -13.08 47.53
CA ASN A 156 19.79 -13.91 47.83
C ASN A 156 19.86 -15.21 47.02
N GLY A 157 20.98 -15.35 46.43
CA GLY A 157 21.87 -16.48 46.18
C GLY A 157 21.35 -17.90 45.98
N SER A 158 21.61 -18.50 44.87
CA SER A 158 22.32 -19.75 44.67
C SER A 158 21.95 -20.54 43.42
N LYS A 159 23.00 -20.80 42.61
CA LYS A 159 23.24 -21.98 41.73
C LYS A 159 22.34 -22.24 40.51
N ASN A 160 22.95 -22.00 39.37
CA ASN A 160 22.91 -22.73 38.10
C ASN A 160 22.00 -23.99 38.06
N ALA A 161 20.83 -23.79 37.48
CA ALA A 161 20.15 -24.81 36.70
C ALA A 161 19.69 -24.12 35.41
N GLY A 162 19.97 -24.73 34.26
CA GLY A 162 19.79 -24.12 32.94
C GLY A 162 18.42 -23.53 32.75
N LYS A 163 18.39 -22.22 32.56
CA LYS A 163 17.16 -21.52 32.12
C LYS A 163 16.78 -22.09 30.76
N PRO A 164 15.55 -22.59 30.58
CA PRO A 164 15.15 -23.16 29.31
C PRO A 164 15.16 -22.06 28.23
N PHE A 165 15.73 -22.40 27.10
CA PHE A 165 15.83 -21.59 25.87
C PHE A 165 14.48 -20.96 25.43
N PHE A 166 13.37 -21.45 25.97
CA PHE A 166 12.00 -20.99 25.74
C PHE A 166 11.70 -19.60 26.26
N ASN A 167 12.34 -19.12 27.33
CA ASN A 167 11.99 -17.82 27.95
C ASN A 167 12.44 -16.62 27.11
N THR A 168 13.54 -16.73 26.36
CA THR A 168 14.04 -15.64 25.50
C THR A 168 13.19 -15.46 24.24
N THR A 169 12.73 -16.55 23.65
CA THR A 169 11.82 -16.52 22.50
C THR A 169 10.43 -15.99 22.87
N HIS A 170 9.92 -16.35 24.06
CA HIS A 170 8.64 -15.82 24.54
C HIS A 170 8.67 -14.32 24.82
N ALA A 171 9.72 -13.82 25.45
CA ALA A 171 9.89 -12.39 25.71
C ALA A 171 10.02 -11.58 24.41
N ALA A 172 10.75 -12.10 23.40
CA ALA A 172 10.86 -11.48 22.09
C ALA A 172 9.50 -11.43 21.34
N ARG A 173 8.72 -12.50 21.41
CA ARG A 173 7.38 -12.56 20.83
C ARG A 173 6.42 -11.56 21.51
N ARG A 174 6.40 -11.50 22.85
CA ARG A 174 5.60 -10.51 23.60
C ARG A 174 5.95 -9.09 23.19
N LYS A 175 7.23 -8.73 23.20
CA LYS A 175 7.68 -7.40 22.79
C LYS A 175 7.21 -7.03 21.37
N LYS A 176 7.19 -8.00 20.47
CA LYS A 176 6.72 -7.80 19.09
C LYS A 176 5.21 -7.58 19.04
N VAL A 177 4.44 -8.35 19.80
CA VAL A 177 2.98 -8.16 19.95
C VAL A 177 2.69 -6.78 20.51
N ASP A 178 3.39 -6.32 21.55
CA ASP A 178 3.21 -4.99 22.15
C ASP A 178 3.49 -3.86 21.16
N GLN A 179 4.51 -4.01 20.31
CA GLN A 179 4.85 -3.02 19.29
C GLN A 179 3.78 -2.87 18.19
N HIS A 180 2.99 -3.91 17.96
CA HIS A 180 1.97 -3.96 16.92
C HIS A 180 0.54 -4.12 17.47
N TYR A 181 0.37 -3.82 18.77
CA TYR A 181 -0.88 -4.08 19.49
C TYR A 181 -2.12 -3.51 18.79
N GLU A 182 -2.10 -2.24 18.40
CA GLU A 182 -3.23 -1.58 17.73
C GLU A 182 -3.65 -2.26 16.40
N ASP A 183 -2.65 -2.68 15.58
CA ASP A 183 -2.92 -3.37 14.32
C ASP A 183 -3.45 -4.80 14.56
N LEU A 184 -2.95 -5.49 15.59
CA LEU A 184 -3.39 -6.81 15.98
C LEU A 184 -4.80 -6.78 16.59
N GLU A 185 -5.11 -5.81 17.43
CA GLU A 185 -6.44 -5.56 17.98
C GLU A 185 -7.45 -5.36 16.86
N GLN A 186 -7.15 -4.49 15.90
CA GLN A 186 -8.01 -4.27 14.74
C GLN A 186 -8.18 -5.54 13.89
N CYS A 187 -7.12 -6.34 13.74
CA CYS A 187 -7.19 -7.62 13.03
C CYS A 187 -8.09 -8.61 13.76
N TYR A 188 -7.95 -8.74 15.08
CA TYR A 188 -8.77 -9.61 15.94
C TYR A 188 -10.27 -9.27 15.79
N PHE A 189 -10.65 -8.01 16.00
CA PHE A 189 -12.03 -7.60 15.88
C PHE A 189 -12.60 -7.77 14.46
N ASN A 190 -11.80 -7.50 13.42
CA ASN A 190 -12.22 -7.73 12.05
C ASN A 190 -12.54 -9.20 11.75
N ILE A 191 -11.71 -10.13 12.24
CA ILE A 191 -11.93 -11.57 12.07
C ILE A 191 -13.17 -12.01 12.86
N ARG A 192 -13.31 -11.54 14.12
CA ARG A 192 -14.44 -11.93 14.99
C ARG A 192 -15.76 -11.32 14.52
N GLN A 193 -15.79 -10.07 14.04
CA GLN A 193 -16.99 -9.41 13.54
C GLN A 193 -17.49 -10.00 12.23
N LYS A 194 -16.61 -10.35 11.27
CA LYS A 194 -17.01 -11.00 10.02
C LYS A 194 -17.81 -12.27 10.27
N LYS A 195 -17.41 -13.08 11.23
CA LYS A 195 -18.06 -14.35 11.56
C LYS A 195 -19.32 -14.22 12.44
N LEU A 196 -19.55 -13.07 13.06
CA LEU A 196 -20.83 -12.77 13.71
C LEU A 196 -21.96 -12.53 12.70
N PHE A 197 -21.63 -12.11 11.48
CA PHE A 197 -22.59 -11.89 10.39
C PHE A 197 -22.78 -13.11 9.47
N GLU A 198 -21.81 -14.00 9.40
CA GLU A 198 -21.89 -15.27 8.69
C GLU A 198 -22.21 -16.33 9.74
N PHE A 199 -23.35 -17.01 9.63
CA PHE A 199 -23.88 -18.03 10.56
C PHE A 199 -22.99 -19.29 10.67
N GLU A 200 -21.66 -19.17 10.54
CA GLU A 200 -20.67 -20.22 10.66
C GLU A 200 -20.06 -20.30 12.07
N ASP A 201 -19.65 -21.51 12.46
CA ASP A 201 -19.17 -21.89 13.80
C ASP A 201 -18.32 -20.86 14.53
N LYS A 202 -18.75 -20.41 15.71
CA LYS A 202 -18.10 -19.44 16.58
C LYS A 202 -16.66 -19.83 17.00
N SER A 203 -16.31 -21.12 16.99
CA SER A 203 -14.98 -21.62 17.34
C SER A 203 -13.91 -21.24 16.34
N ASN A 204 -14.22 -21.17 15.06
CA ASN A 204 -13.30 -21.02 13.95
C ASN A 204 -12.63 -19.63 13.85
N GLY A 205 -13.16 -18.58 14.51
CA GLY A 205 -12.60 -17.22 14.47
C GLY A 205 -11.39 -17.01 15.36
N LEU A 206 -11.37 -17.65 16.52
CA LEU A 206 -10.22 -17.59 17.44
C LEU A 206 -9.04 -18.38 16.89
N ASP A 207 -9.30 -19.55 16.29
CA ASP A 207 -8.28 -20.38 15.66
C ASP A 207 -7.61 -19.66 14.47
N GLU A 208 -8.40 -18.96 13.63
CA GLU A 208 -7.89 -18.15 12.52
C GLU A 208 -7.00 -16.99 13.01
N PHE A 209 -7.41 -16.32 14.08
CA PHE A 209 -6.58 -15.28 14.69
C PHE A 209 -5.31 -15.87 15.32
N THR A 210 -5.39 -17.02 15.98
CA THR A 210 -4.24 -17.73 16.57
C THR A 210 -3.24 -18.14 15.49
N GLU A 211 -3.70 -18.65 14.35
CA GLU A 211 -2.86 -18.93 13.19
C GLU A 211 -2.18 -17.67 12.66
N SER A 212 -2.93 -16.58 12.52
CA SER A 212 -2.41 -15.28 12.08
C SER A 212 -1.35 -14.73 13.04
N LEU A 213 -1.59 -14.84 14.35
CA LEU A 213 -0.64 -14.45 15.39
C LEU A 213 0.61 -15.31 15.38
N SER A 214 0.48 -16.61 15.18
CA SER A 214 1.59 -17.56 15.04
C SER A 214 2.47 -17.21 13.85
N LYS A 215 1.86 -16.96 12.68
CA LYS A 215 2.59 -16.53 11.47
C LYS A 215 3.28 -15.19 11.71
N PHE A 216 2.60 -14.20 12.28
CA PHE A 216 3.18 -12.90 12.58
C PHE A 216 4.39 -12.97 13.52
N THR A 217 4.33 -13.81 14.56
CA THR A 217 5.41 -13.93 15.56
C THR A 217 6.52 -14.90 15.16
N ARG A 218 6.38 -15.60 14.05
CA ARG A 218 7.29 -16.66 13.59
C ARG A 218 8.72 -16.18 13.42
N PHE A 219 8.93 -15.04 12.75
CA PHE A 219 10.25 -14.53 12.42
C PHE A 219 10.59 -13.29 13.22
N SER A 220 11.82 -13.18 13.70
CA SER A 220 12.28 -12.08 14.56
C SER A 220 13.38 -11.22 13.94
N SER A 221 14.16 -11.78 13.02
CA SER A 221 15.33 -11.11 12.42
C SER A 221 15.71 -11.70 11.07
N PHE A 222 16.70 -11.09 10.42
CA PHE A 222 17.36 -11.63 9.24
C PHE A 222 18.74 -12.18 9.59
N ARG A 223 19.07 -13.33 9.02
CA ARG A 223 20.40 -13.93 9.02
C ARG A 223 20.97 -13.85 7.61
N PRO A 224 22.06 -13.09 7.35
CA PRO A 224 22.75 -13.16 6.08
C PRO A 224 23.41 -14.53 5.90
N LEU A 225 23.15 -15.18 4.77
CA LEU A 225 23.75 -16.47 4.42
C LEU A 225 24.93 -16.32 3.50
N ALA A 226 24.81 -15.45 2.48
CA ALA A 226 25.87 -15.19 1.52
C ALA A 226 25.79 -13.75 0.97
N THR A 227 26.93 -13.27 0.44
CA THR A 227 27.01 -11.98 -0.24
C THR A 227 27.70 -12.18 -1.59
N LEU A 228 27.06 -11.73 -2.67
CA LEU A 228 27.62 -11.81 -4.03
C LEU A 228 27.78 -10.41 -4.60
N SER A 229 28.68 -10.26 -5.56
CA SER A 229 28.84 -9.06 -6.36
C SER A 229 28.37 -9.32 -7.80
N TYR A 230 27.40 -8.54 -8.25
CA TYR A 230 26.95 -8.55 -9.65
C TYR A 230 27.89 -7.74 -10.55
N ALA A 231 28.61 -6.76 -9.98
CA ALA A 231 29.62 -5.97 -10.68
C ALA A 231 30.75 -6.86 -11.21
N SER A 232 31.02 -6.80 -12.51
CA SER A 232 32.07 -7.62 -13.12
C SER A 232 33.46 -6.96 -13.07
N ASP A 233 33.50 -5.62 -12.99
CA ASP A 233 34.73 -4.84 -13.06
C ASP A 233 34.67 -3.64 -12.11
N MET A 234 35.44 -3.66 -11.06
CA MET A 234 35.57 -2.56 -10.09
C MET A 234 36.07 -1.23 -10.71
N TYR A 235 36.56 -1.26 -11.95
CA TYR A 235 37.26 -0.12 -12.59
C TYR A 235 36.39 0.67 -13.56
N ASN A 236 35.25 0.15 -13.99
CA ASN A 236 34.34 0.90 -14.87
C ASN A 236 33.26 1.57 -14.04
N GLY A 237 33.24 2.90 -13.97
CA GLY A 237 32.20 3.70 -13.31
C GLY A 237 30.81 3.58 -13.93
N SER A 238 30.48 2.39 -14.48
CA SER A 238 29.17 2.05 -15.01
C SER A 238 28.22 1.67 -13.88
N SER A 239 26.96 2.04 -14.02
CA SER A 239 25.91 1.64 -13.09
C SER A 239 25.80 0.11 -13.01
N ASN A 240 25.73 -0.44 -11.81
CA ASN A 240 25.66 -1.87 -11.52
C ASN A 240 24.27 -2.30 -11.01
N ILE A 241 23.24 -1.52 -11.31
CA ILE A 241 21.88 -1.79 -10.83
C ILE A 241 21.42 -3.17 -11.29
N VAL A 242 21.05 -3.98 -10.34
CA VAL A 242 20.33 -5.24 -10.57
C VAL A 242 18.85 -4.92 -10.74
N SER A 243 18.26 -5.26 -11.87
CA SER A 243 16.86 -4.98 -12.17
C SER A 243 15.92 -6.13 -11.81
N SER A 244 16.40 -7.37 -11.87
CA SER A 244 15.59 -8.55 -11.66
C SER A 244 16.39 -9.73 -11.12
N ILE A 245 15.78 -10.47 -10.22
CA ILE A 245 16.27 -11.73 -9.66
C ILE A 245 15.10 -12.71 -9.66
N GLU A 246 15.32 -13.95 -10.10
CA GLU A 246 14.32 -14.99 -10.01
C GLU A 246 14.95 -16.37 -9.85
N PHE A 247 14.31 -17.22 -9.04
CA PHE A 247 14.67 -18.64 -8.87
C PHE A 247 14.08 -19.49 -9.98
N ASP A 248 14.77 -20.58 -10.34
CA ASP A 248 14.23 -21.59 -11.24
C ASP A 248 13.10 -22.40 -10.55
N ARG A 249 12.45 -23.27 -11.30
CA ARG A 249 11.31 -24.06 -10.83
C ARG A 249 11.61 -24.90 -9.58
N ASP A 250 12.78 -25.49 -9.53
CA ASP A 250 13.18 -26.43 -8.47
C ASP A 250 13.94 -25.71 -7.34
N CYS A 251 14.19 -24.39 -7.49
CA CYS A 251 14.95 -23.55 -6.54
C CYS A 251 16.41 -23.96 -6.35
N ASP A 252 16.99 -24.67 -7.35
CA ASP A 252 18.39 -25.05 -7.37
C ASP A 252 19.27 -23.90 -7.92
N TYR A 253 18.75 -23.12 -8.85
CA TYR A 253 19.43 -22.00 -9.48
C TYR A 253 18.64 -20.70 -9.33
N PHE A 254 19.34 -19.59 -9.37
CA PHE A 254 18.73 -18.27 -9.50
C PHE A 254 19.49 -17.42 -10.50
N ALA A 255 18.74 -16.66 -11.30
CA ALA A 255 19.25 -15.72 -12.28
C ALA A 255 19.26 -14.31 -11.73
N ILE A 256 20.33 -13.57 -11.99
CA ILE A 256 20.47 -12.14 -11.67
C ILE A 256 20.71 -11.41 -12.98
N ALA A 257 19.95 -10.35 -13.23
CA ALA A 257 20.09 -9.53 -14.42
C ALA A 257 19.94 -8.04 -14.12
N GLY A 258 20.51 -7.19 -14.98
CA GLY A 258 20.43 -5.75 -14.78
C GLY A 258 21.02 -4.91 -15.90
N VAL A 259 21.39 -3.70 -15.56
CA VAL A 259 21.86 -2.69 -16.52
C VAL A 259 23.24 -3.00 -17.11
N THR A 260 24.01 -3.94 -16.56
CA THR A 260 25.31 -4.39 -17.09
C THR A 260 25.17 -5.23 -18.36
N ARG A 261 23.95 -5.52 -18.82
CA ARG A 261 23.62 -6.34 -20.02
C ARG A 261 24.07 -7.80 -19.91
N LYS A 262 24.16 -8.32 -18.69
CA LYS A 262 24.55 -9.69 -18.42
C LYS A 262 23.49 -10.37 -17.58
N ILE A 263 23.16 -11.62 -17.91
CA ILE A 263 22.39 -12.50 -17.05
C ILE A 263 23.37 -13.48 -16.45
N LYS A 264 23.43 -13.54 -15.14
CA LYS A 264 24.32 -14.42 -14.38
C LYS A 264 23.47 -15.45 -13.65
N ILE A 265 23.79 -16.73 -13.81
CA ILE A 265 23.09 -17.83 -13.16
C ILE A 265 23.98 -18.41 -12.08
N TYR A 266 23.45 -18.51 -10.88
CA TYR A 266 24.15 -19.04 -9.71
C TYR A 266 23.44 -20.30 -9.21
N GLU A 267 24.20 -21.29 -8.79
CA GLU A 267 23.71 -22.47 -8.09
C GLU A 267 23.54 -22.12 -6.61
N TYR A 268 22.31 -22.27 -6.09
CA TYR A 268 21.97 -21.86 -4.73
C TYR A 268 22.80 -22.58 -3.67
N ASP A 269 22.88 -23.91 -3.78
CA ASP A 269 23.57 -24.76 -2.81
C ASP A 269 25.07 -24.43 -2.72
N THR A 270 25.71 -24.19 -3.84
CA THR A 270 27.12 -23.78 -3.91
C THR A 270 27.34 -22.41 -3.25
N VAL A 271 26.46 -21.46 -3.52
CA VAL A 271 26.53 -20.12 -2.91
C VAL A 271 26.42 -20.17 -1.38
N ILE A 272 25.61 -21.06 -0.83
CA ILE A 272 25.40 -21.17 0.61
C ILE A 272 26.51 -21.99 1.31
N LYS A 273 27.01 -23.05 0.66
CA LYS A 273 28.01 -23.96 1.26
C LYS A 273 29.40 -23.39 1.24
N ASP A 274 29.73 -22.64 0.20
CA ASP A 274 31.09 -22.13 0.00
C ASP A 274 31.30 -20.82 0.78
N ALA A 275 32.11 -20.88 1.83
CA ALA A 275 32.56 -19.70 2.58
C ALA A 275 33.69 -18.97 1.83
N VAL A 276 33.36 -18.44 0.63
CA VAL A 276 34.31 -17.71 -0.22
C VAL A 276 33.92 -16.24 -0.31
N ASP A 277 34.91 -15.37 -0.52
CA ASP A 277 34.68 -13.93 -0.68
C ASP A 277 34.07 -13.57 -2.04
N ILE A 278 34.31 -14.40 -3.06
CA ILE A 278 33.84 -14.16 -4.43
C ILE A 278 33.17 -15.42 -4.97
N HIS A 279 31.89 -15.30 -5.31
CA HIS A 279 31.14 -16.35 -5.99
C HIS A 279 31.11 -16.10 -7.49
N TYR A 280 31.38 -17.15 -8.26
CA TYR A 280 31.32 -17.10 -9.73
C TYR A 280 29.99 -17.68 -10.22
N PRO A 281 29.39 -17.08 -11.28
CA PRO A 281 28.21 -17.65 -11.89
C PRO A 281 28.55 -18.97 -12.62
N VAL A 282 27.62 -19.91 -12.61
CA VAL A 282 27.73 -21.16 -13.39
C VAL A 282 27.65 -20.85 -14.88
N HIS A 283 26.74 -19.94 -15.25
CA HIS A 283 26.59 -19.46 -16.62
C HIS A 283 26.46 -17.96 -16.64
N GLU A 284 27.03 -17.34 -17.68
CA GLU A 284 26.90 -15.91 -17.97
C GLU A 284 26.44 -15.72 -19.42
N MET A 285 25.31 -15.04 -19.62
CA MET A 285 24.77 -14.71 -20.94
C MET A 285 24.90 -13.22 -21.17
N VAL A 286 25.45 -12.82 -22.32
CA VAL A 286 25.63 -11.43 -22.69
C VAL A 286 24.49 -10.98 -23.60
N CYS A 287 23.85 -9.88 -23.24
CA CYS A 287 22.73 -9.29 -23.96
C CYS A 287 23.15 -7.99 -24.67
N ASN A 288 22.44 -7.62 -25.72
CA ASN A 288 22.73 -6.41 -26.48
C ASN A 288 22.32 -5.14 -25.76
N SER A 289 21.27 -5.19 -24.96
CA SER A 289 20.71 -4.04 -24.24
C SER A 289 20.61 -4.29 -22.73
N LYS A 290 20.30 -3.24 -21.97
CA LYS A 290 20.02 -3.30 -20.53
C LYS A 290 18.81 -4.17 -20.27
N ILE A 291 18.91 -5.07 -19.32
CA ILE A 291 17.84 -6.01 -19.00
C ILE A 291 16.93 -5.38 -17.93
N SER A 292 15.63 -5.44 -18.11
CA SER A 292 14.63 -4.93 -17.18
C SER A 292 14.06 -6.03 -16.28
N CYS A 293 13.79 -7.22 -16.86
CA CYS A 293 13.19 -8.34 -16.13
C CYS A 293 13.70 -9.67 -16.68
N VAL A 294 13.80 -10.65 -15.80
CA VAL A 294 14.02 -12.06 -16.16
C VAL A 294 12.96 -12.92 -15.50
N THR A 295 12.55 -13.98 -16.15
CA THR A 295 11.60 -14.95 -15.61
C THR A 295 11.90 -16.36 -16.09
N TRP A 296 11.76 -17.35 -15.20
CA TRP A 296 11.93 -18.75 -15.49
C TRP A 296 10.61 -19.40 -15.90
N SER A 297 10.71 -20.34 -16.81
CA SER A 297 9.58 -21.23 -17.10
C SER A 297 9.31 -22.12 -15.90
N SER A 298 8.06 -22.14 -15.43
CA SER A 298 7.64 -23.04 -14.36
C SER A 298 7.56 -24.51 -14.79
N TYR A 299 7.68 -24.80 -16.07
CA TYR A 299 7.61 -26.15 -16.63
C TYR A 299 8.96 -26.66 -17.14
N HIS A 300 9.65 -25.86 -17.98
CA HIS A 300 10.96 -26.23 -18.55
C HIS A 300 12.08 -25.66 -17.70
N LYS A 301 12.87 -26.54 -17.06
CA LYS A 301 13.94 -26.14 -16.12
C LYS A 301 15.03 -25.28 -16.75
N ASN A 302 15.29 -25.47 -18.05
CA ASN A 302 16.33 -24.74 -18.79
C ASN A 302 15.86 -23.48 -19.50
N LEU A 303 14.55 -23.19 -19.50
CA LEU A 303 14.00 -22.09 -20.27
C LEU A 303 13.87 -20.83 -19.40
N LEU A 304 14.58 -19.77 -19.79
CA LEU A 304 14.54 -18.44 -19.20
C LEU A 304 14.07 -17.43 -20.24
N ALA A 305 13.27 -16.45 -19.85
CA ALA A 305 12.94 -15.29 -20.69
C ALA A 305 13.52 -14.02 -20.09
N SER A 306 13.99 -13.11 -20.93
CA SER A 306 14.42 -11.77 -20.54
C SER A 306 13.72 -10.70 -21.35
N SER A 307 13.44 -9.56 -20.75
CA SER A 307 13.00 -8.34 -21.44
C SER A 307 14.05 -7.24 -21.32
N ASP A 308 14.16 -6.38 -22.30
CA ASP A 308 15.19 -5.36 -22.36
C ASP A 308 14.65 -3.95 -22.66
N TYR A 309 15.57 -2.96 -22.62
CA TYR A 309 15.25 -1.55 -22.83
C TYR A 309 15.01 -1.16 -24.28
N GLU A 310 15.27 -2.08 -25.23
CA GLU A 310 14.93 -1.90 -26.66
C GLU A 310 13.57 -2.49 -27.01
N GLY A 311 12.87 -3.08 -26.02
CA GLY A 311 11.57 -3.72 -26.24
C GLY A 311 11.67 -5.15 -26.74
N THR A 312 12.85 -5.74 -26.69
CA THR A 312 13.09 -7.12 -27.13
C THR A 312 12.82 -8.10 -25.98
N ILE A 313 12.19 -9.22 -26.30
CA ILE A 313 12.03 -10.35 -25.40
C ILE A 313 12.82 -11.50 -25.97
N THR A 314 13.75 -12.04 -25.17
CA THR A 314 14.63 -13.12 -25.60
C THR A 314 14.38 -14.36 -24.75
N LEU A 315 14.17 -15.50 -25.38
CA LEU A 315 14.15 -16.82 -24.74
C LEU A 315 15.54 -17.43 -24.80
N TRP A 316 15.99 -17.90 -23.66
CA TRP A 316 17.32 -18.46 -23.47
C TRP A 316 17.24 -19.91 -23.01
N ASP A 317 18.14 -20.73 -23.50
CA ASP A 317 18.49 -21.97 -22.82
C ASP A 317 19.55 -21.63 -21.74
N ALA A 318 19.13 -21.70 -20.49
CA ALA A 318 19.93 -21.27 -19.35
C ALA A 318 21.18 -22.13 -19.09
N PHE A 319 21.21 -23.39 -19.57
CA PHE A 319 22.34 -24.28 -19.37
C PHE A 319 23.37 -24.20 -20.51
N THR A 320 22.91 -23.94 -21.73
CA THR A 320 23.82 -23.76 -22.88
C THR A 320 24.22 -22.31 -23.07
N GLY A 321 23.48 -21.36 -22.48
CA GLY A 321 23.66 -19.92 -22.69
C GLY A 321 23.24 -19.43 -24.07
N GLN A 322 22.59 -20.28 -24.88
CA GLN A 322 22.19 -19.95 -26.23
C GLN A 322 20.82 -19.31 -26.29
N THR A 323 20.64 -18.39 -27.24
CA THR A 323 19.33 -17.81 -27.54
C THR A 323 18.48 -18.84 -28.29
N SER A 324 17.32 -19.15 -27.72
CA SER A 324 16.34 -20.04 -28.35
C SER A 324 15.42 -19.27 -29.29
N LYS A 325 14.93 -18.09 -28.89
CA LYS A 325 13.99 -17.28 -29.66
C LYS A 325 14.07 -15.81 -29.28
N ILE A 326 13.75 -14.93 -30.24
CA ILE A 326 13.70 -13.48 -30.02
C ILE A 326 12.35 -12.97 -30.53
N PHE A 327 11.66 -12.16 -29.70
CA PHE A 327 10.46 -11.43 -30.08
C PHE A 327 10.73 -9.93 -30.06
N GLN A 328 10.45 -9.24 -31.17
CA GLN A 328 10.74 -7.82 -31.33
C GLN A 328 9.56 -7.11 -32.01
N GLU A 329 8.54 -6.76 -31.21
CA GLU A 329 7.36 -6.03 -31.68
C GLU A 329 6.98 -4.85 -30.78
N HIS A 330 7.57 -4.74 -29.58
CA HIS A 330 7.38 -3.54 -28.76
C HIS A 330 8.19 -2.37 -29.34
N GLU A 331 7.56 -1.21 -29.39
CA GLU A 331 8.16 0.01 -29.95
C GLU A 331 9.01 0.78 -28.94
N LYS A 332 8.89 0.44 -27.65
CA LYS A 332 9.59 1.07 -26.52
C LYS A 332 10.05 0.02 -25.53
N ARG A 333 10.73 0.48 -24.46
CA ARG A 333 11.25 -0.39 -23.38
C ARG A 333 10.19 -1.38 -22.93
N CYS A 334 10.58 -2.64 -22.83
CA CYS A 334 9.81 -3.65 -22.15
C CYS A 334 10.26 -3.71 -20.68
N TRP A 335 9.36 -3.51 -19.75
CA TRP A 335 9.69 -3.47 -18.33
C TRP A 335 9.55 -4.80 -17.62
N SER A 336 8.65 -5.64 -18.09
CA SER A 336 8.30 -6.89 -17.42
C SER A 336 7.93 -7.97 -18.42
N VAL A 337 8.32 -9.19 -18.10
CA VAL A 337 7.93 -10.41 -18.80
C VAL A 337 7.58 -11.47 -17.75
N ASP A 338 6.56 -12.28 -18.02
CA ASP A 338 6.13 -13.36 -17.13
C ASP A 338 5.64 -14.58 -17.92
N PHE A 339 5.97 -15.78 -17.45
CA PHE A 339 5.44 -17.04 -17.97
C PHE A 339 4.13 -17.40 -17.30
N ASN A 340 3.20 -17.93 -18.07
CA ASN A 340 1.99 -18.51 -17.50
C ASN A 340 2.33 -19.85 -16.84
N ARG A 341 1.99 -19.99 -15.54
CA ARG A 341 2.28 -21.21 -14.78
C ARG A 341 1.43 -22.41 -15.19
N MET A 342 0.22 -22.15 -15.69
CA MET A 342 -0.74 -23.19 -16.11
C MET A 342 -0.61 -23.52 -17.60
N ASP A 343 -0.05 -22.62 -18.43
CA ASP A 343 0.24 -22.85 -19.85
C ASP A 343 1.70 -22.49 -20.16
N PRO A 344 2.60 -23.48 -20.19
CA PRO A 344 4.05 -23.24 -20.33
C PRO A 344 4.46 -22.63 -21.67
N LYS A 345 3.55 -22.57 -22.63
CA LYS A 345 3.79 -21.99 -23.95
C LYS A 345 3.46 -20.50 -24.01
N LEU A 346 2.78 -19.97 -22.99
CA LEU A 346 2.26 -18.61 -22.99
C LEU A 346 3.14 -17.70 -22.14
N LEU A 347 3.52 -16.54 -22.71
CA LEU A 347 4.19 -15.44 -22.01
C LEU A 347 3.37 -14.17 -22.18
N ALA A 348 3.56 -13.24 -21.25
CA ALA A 348 3.06 -11.87 -21.35
C ALA A 348 4.20 -10.88 -21.11
N SER A 349 4.14 -9.73 -21.79
CA SER A 349 5.09 -8.64 -21.61
C SER A 349 4.37 -7.30 -21.49
N GLY A 350 4.94 -6.38 -20.70
CA GLY A 350 4.43 -5.03 -20.50
C GLY A 350 5.48 -3.97 -20.85
N SER A 351 5.08 -2.93 -21.60
CA SER A 351 5.99 -1.95 -22.15
C SER A 351 5.54 -0.49 -21.99
N ASP A 352 6.49 0.43 -22.17
CA ASP A 352 6.28 1.88 -22.26
C ASP A 352 5.48 2.31 -23.49
N ASP A 353 5.21 1.39 -24.44
CA ASP A 353 4.30 1.62 -25.56
C ASP A 353 2.82 1.54 -25.18
N ALA A 354 2.53 1.39 -23.89
CA ALA A 354 1.19 1.23 -23.32
C ALA A 354 0.49 -0.05 -23.79
N LYS A 355 1.24 -1.08 -24.15
CA LYS A 355 0.69 -2.37 -24.60
C LYS A 355 1.16 -3.50 -23.68
N VAL A 356 0.25 -4.46 -23.45
CA VAL A 356 0.59 -5.79 -22.96
C VAL A 356 0.47 -6.73 -24.13
N LYS A 357 1.55 -7.42 -24.50
CA LYS A 357 1.55 -8.40 -25.57
C LYS A 357 1.61 -9.80 -25.01
N LEU A 358 0.86 -10.70 -25.63
CA LEU A 358 0.86 -12.12 -25.33
C LEU A 358 1.61 -12.86 -26.42
N TRP A 359 2.48 -13.76 -26.02
CA TRP A 359 3.37 -14.51 -26.91
C TRP A 359 3.21 -16.00 -26.70
N SER A 360 3.42 -16.75 -27.76
CA SER A 360 3.56 -18.20 -27.67
C SER A 360 5.00 -18.61 -28.02
N THR A 361 5.55 -19.55 -27.27
CA THR A 361 6.86 -20.13 -27.61
C THR A 361 6.88 -20.77 -28.99
N ASN A 362 5.72 -21.12 -29.56
CA ASN A 362 5.58 -21.78 -30.84
C ASN A 362 5.42 -20.81 -32.02
N THR A 363 5.09 -19.54 -31.80
CA THR A 363 4.83 -18.54 -32.85
C THR A 363 5.88 -17.44 -32.81
N ASP A 364 6.16 -16.80 -33.95
CA ASP A 364 7.15 -15.73 -34.05
C ASP A 364 6.56 -14.35 -33.74
N HIS A 365 5.23 -14.26 -33.78
CA HIS A 365 4.48 -13.03 -33.56
C HIS A 365 3.63 -13.11 -32.29
N SER A 366 3.30 -11.94 -31.77
CA SER A 366 2.36 -11.83 -30.66
C SER A 366 0.98 -12.39 -31.06
N ILE A 367 0.39 -13.17 -30.15
CA ILE A 367 -0.93 -13.80 -30.39
C ILE A 367 -2.08 -12.88 -29.99
N ALA A 368 -1.86 -11.94 -29.09
CA ALA A 368 -2.83 -10.93 -28.69
C ALA A 368 -2.12 -9.70 -28.12
N CYS A 369 -2.84 -8.58 -28.15
CA CYS A 369 -2.40 -7.31 -27.60
C CYS A 369 -3.51 -6.70 -26.75
N LEU A 370 -3.18 -6.27 -25.53
CA LEU A 370 -4.04 -5.48 -24.66
C LEU A 370 -3.54 -4.03 -24.68
N GLU A 371 -4.41 -3.09 -25.00
CA GLU A 371 -4.07 -1.68 -25.01
C GLU A 371 -4.40 -1.04 -23.65
N ALA A 372 -3.40 -0.48 -22.99
CA ALA A 372 -3.54 0.29 -21.77
C ALA A 372 -3.61 1.79 -22.08
N LYS A 373 -4.05 2.59 -21.10
CA LYS A 373 -4.13 4.06 -21.27
C LYS A 373 -2.79 4.75 -21.06
N ALA A 374 -1.85 4.10 -20.36
CA ALA A 374 -0.53 4.61 -20.05
C ALA A 374 0.48 3.46 -20.03
N ASN A 375 1.76 3.80 -19.84
CA ASN A 375 2.86 2.84 -19.77
C ASN A 375 2.55 1.68 -18.82
N VAL A 376 2.91 0.47 -19.24
CA VAL A 376 2.77 -0.76 -18.44
C VAL A 376 4.11 -1.06 -17.79
N CYS A 377 4.16 -0.99 -16.47
CA CYS A 377 5.40 -1.16 -15.71
C CYS A 377 5.64 -2.61 -15.27
N CYS A 378 4.59 -3.39 -15.09
CA CYS A 378 4.69 -4.79 -14.67
C CYS A 378 3.50 -5.60 -15.20
N VAL A 379 3.75 -6.87 -15.44
CA VAL A 379 2.74 -7.86 -15.84
C VAL A 379 2.96 -9.14 -15.07
N TYR A 380 1.88 -9.81 -14.63
CA TYR A 380 1.97 -11.04 -13.89
C TYR A 380 0.73 -11.91 -14.12
N PHE A 381 0.93 -13.20 -14.40
CA PHE A 381 -0.17 -14.15 -14.53
C PHE A 381 -0.69 -14.59 -13.17
N ASN A 382 -1.98 -14.89 -13.10
CA ASN A 382 -2.56 -15.56 -11.95
C ASN A 382 -1.94 -16.98 -11.84
N PRO A 383 -1.37 -17.34 -10.66
CA PRO A 383 -0.64 -18.60 -10.52
C PRO A 383 -1.50 -19.86 -10.68
N GLU A 384 -2.81 -19.76 -10.47
CA GLU A 384 -3.75 -20.89 -10.52
C GLU A 384 -4.71 -20.80 -11.70
N SER A 385 -4.60 -19.79 -12.56
CA SER A 385 -5.50 -19.61 -13.70
C SER A 385 -4.75 -19.40 -15.01
N ARG A 386 -5.12 -20.18 -16.01
CA ARG A 386 -4.59 -20.05 -17.37
C ARG A 386 -4.98 -18.73 -18.04
N TYR A 387 -6.13 -18.15 -17.68
CA TYR A 387 -6.76 -17.07 -18.43
C TYR A 387 -6.66 -15.70 -17.76
N HIS A 388 -6.18 -15.62 -16.54
CA HIS A 388 -6.18 -14.36 -15.82
C HIS A 388 -4.78 -13.78 -15.68
N LEU A 389 -4.73 -12.46 -15.86
CA LEU A 389 -3.50 -11.68 -15.84
C LEU A 389 -3.77 -10.34 -15.15
N ALA A 390 -2.80 -9.87 -14.38
CA ALA A 390 -2.82 -8.54 -13.80
C ALA A 390 -1.63 -7.73 -14.31
N PHE A 391 -1.81 -6.43 -14.52
CA PHE A 391 -0.72 -5.52 -14.83
C PHE A 391 -0.86 -4.19 -14.09
N GLY A 392 0.26 -3.60 -13.73
CA GLY A 392 0.36 -2.28 -13.14
C GLY A 392 0.75 -1.25 -14.19
N SER A 393 0.09 -0.08 -14.13
CA SER A 393 0.26 0.98 -15.13
C SER A 393 0.61 2.32 -14.50
N ALA A 394 1.20 3.18 -15.31
CA ALA A 394 1.48 4.56 -14.97
C ALA A 394 0.20 5.43 -14.82
N ASP A 395 -0.98 4.88 -15.12
CA ASP A 395 -2.27 5.49 -14.83
C ASP A 395 -2.71 5.36 -13.35
N HIS A 396 -1.82 4.88 -12.48
CA HIS A 396 -1.99 4.67 -11.05
C HIS A 396 -2.91 3.51 -10.67
N CYS A 397 -3.24 2.64 -11.64
CA CYS A 397 -4.17 1.54 -11.44
C CYS A 397 -3.49 0.19 -11.64
N VAL A 398 -4.06 -0.83 -11.00
CA VAL A 398 -3.82 -2.24 -11.36
C VAL A 398 -5.01 -2.72 -12.17
N HIS A 399 -4.74 -3.29 -13.33
CA HIS A 399 -5.75 -3.82 -14.25
C HIS A 399 -5.74 -5.34 -14.19
N TYR A 400 -6.91 -5.94 -14.04
CA TYR A 400 -7.10 -7.39 -14.03
C TYR A 400 -7.92 -7.81 -15.24
N TYR A 401 -7.39 -8.73 -16.03
CA TYR A 401 -7.96 -9.16 -17.30
C TYR A 401 -8.24 -10.65 -17.33
N ASP A 402 -9.30 -11.00 -18.05
CA ASP A 402 -9.55 -12.35 -18.56
C ASP A 402 -9.15 -12.39 -20.05
N LEU A 403 -8.20 -13.24 -20.39
CA LEU A 403 -7.64 -13.35 -21.73
C LEU A 403 -8.64 -13.89 -22.78
N ARG A 404 -9.76 -14.44 -22.33
CA ARG A 404 -10.88 -14.83 -23.22
C ARG A 404 -11.65 -13.62 -23.73
N ASN A 405 -11.56 -12.50 -23.01
CA ASN A 405 -12.12 -11.22 -23.42
C ASN A 405 -11.10 -10.09 -23.21
N THR A 406 -10.27 -9.87 -24.23
CA THR A 406 -9.18 -8.88 -24.19
C THR A 406 -9.65 -7.44 -24.38
N LYS A 407 -10.92 -7.21 -24.72
CA LYS A 407 -11.45 -5.87 -25.03
C LYS A 407 -11.66 -5.01 -23.78
N GLN A 408 -11.90 -5.62 -22.64
CA GLN A 408 -12.24 -4.92 -21.40
C GLN A 408 -11.63 -5.61 -20.19
N ALA A 409 -11.09 -4.81 -19.26
CA ALA A 409 -10.65 -5.30 -17.97
C ALA A 409 -11.83 -5.87 -17.18
N VAL A 410 -11.64 -7.00 -16.52
CA VAL A 410 -12.62 -7.57 -15.57
C VAL A 410 -12.73 -6.63 -14.35
N MET A 411 -11.58 -6.14 -13.87
CA MET A 411 -11.52 -5.23 -12.73
C MET A 411 -10.39 -4.22 -12.91
N VAL A 412 -10.61 -2.99 -12.42
CA VAL A 412 -9.59 -1.95 -12.32
C VAL A 412 -9.50 -1.46 -10.89
N PHE A 413 -8.38 -1.73 -10.23
CA PHE A 413 -8.15 -1.33 -8.84
C PHE A 413 -7.54 0.08 -8.80
N LYS A 414 -8.29 1.00 -8.21
CA LYS A 414 -7.94 2.42 -8.07
C LYS A 414 -7.63 2.74 -6.61
N GLY A 415 -6.54 3.47 -6.36
CA GLY A 415 -6.22 3.89 -5.00
C GLY A 415 -4.77 4.30 -4.79
N HIS A 416 -3.84 3.94 -5.68
CA HIS A 416 -2.51 4.51 -5.70
C HIS A 416 -2.53 5.96 -6.20
N ARG A 417 -1.56 6.76 -5.74
CA ARG A 417 -1.43 8.19 -6.09
C ARG A 417 -0.42 8.46 -7.19
N LYS A 418 0.45 7.47 -7.45
CA LYS A 418 1.47 7.50 -8.49
C LYS A 418 1.48 6.18 -9.26
N ALA A 419 2.37 6.05 -10.25
CA ALA A 419 2.51 4.87 -11.08
C ALA A 419 2.67 3.58 -10.26
N VAL A 420 2.03 2.52 -10.70
CA VAL A 420 2.18 1.17 -10.13
C VAL A 420 3.37 0.50 -10.78
N SER A 421 4.47 0.37 -10.04
CA SER A 421 5.72 -0.20 -10.52
C SER A 421 5.73 -1.74 -10.55
N TYR A 422 5.08 -2.38 -9.58
CA TYR A 422 4.96 -3.84 -9.50
C TYR A 422 3.55 -4.27 -9.10
N CYS A 423 3.14 -5.42 -9.60
CA CYS A 423 2.01 -6.18 -9.08
C CYS A 423 2.37 -7.66 -9.04
N LYS A 424 1.97 -8.37 -7.99
CA LYS A 424 2.15 -9.81 -7.84
C LYS A 424 0.92 -10.43 -7.19
N PHE A 425 0.63 -11.68 -7.53
CA PHE A 425 -0.41 -12.43 -6.83
C PHE A 425 0.18 -13.06 -5.56
N LEU A 426 -0.54 -12.95 -4.45
CA LEU A 426 -0.28 -13.72 -3.24
C LEU A 426 -0.84 -15.14 -3.37
N ASN A 427 -2.05 -15.20 -3.91
CA ASN A 427 -2.77 -16.42 -4.28
C ASN A 427 -3.69 -16.11 -5.47
N SER A 428 -4.58 -17.04 -5.85
CA SER A 428 -5.50 -16.84 -6.97
C SER A 428 -6.50 -15.68 -6.80
N GLN A 429 -6.75 -15.24 -5.56
CA GLN A 429 -7.76 -14.25 -5.21
C GLN A 429 -7.19 -12.91 -4.69
N GLU A 430 -5.92 -12.86 -4.32
CA GLU A 430 -5.30 -11.68 -3.73
C GLU A 430 -4.13 -11.17 -4.57
N ILE A 431 -4.12 -9.86 -4.81
CA ILE A 431 -3.05 -9.16 -5.54
C ILE A 431 -2.42 -8.12 -4.61
N VAL A 432 -1.09 -8.06 -4.59
CA VAL A 432 -0.33 -6.96 -3.98
C VAL A 432 0.26 -6.09 -5.08
N SER A 433 0.18 -4.78 -4.91
CA SER A 433 0.78 -3.79 -5.79
C SER A 433 1.71 -2.86 -5.05
N ALA A 434 2.82 -2.48 -5.70
CA ALA A 434 3.77 -1.49 -5.23
C ALA A 434 3.74 -0.25 -6.15
N SER A 435 3.87 0.93 -5.55
CA SER A 435 3.85 2.19 -6.28
C SER A 435 4.93 3.15 -5.79
N THR A 436 5.31 4.08 -6.65
CA THR A 436 6.18 5.20 -6.31
C THR A 436 5.53 6.26 -5.38
N ASP A 437 4.37 5.95 -4.80
CA ASP A 437 3.74 6.69 -3.72
C ASP A 437 4.17 6.22 -2.32
N SER A 438 5.19 5.36 -2.24
CA SER A 438 5.72 4.76 -1.01
C SER A 438 4.69 3.91 -0.25
N GLN A 439 3.79 3.25 -0.97
CA GLN A 439 2.79 2.36 -0.40
C GLN A 439 2.72 1.05 -1.18
N LEU A 440 2.48 -0.04 -0.45
CA LEU A 440 1.95 -1.27 -1.02
C LEU A 440 0.46 -1.35 -0.72
N LYS A 441 -0.30 -1.94 -1.62
CA LYS A 441 -1.73 -2.16 -1.44
C LYS A 441 -2.09 -3.61 -1.74
N LEU A 442 -2.95 -4.16 -0.90
CA LEU A 442 -3.54 -5.49 -1.06
C LEU A 442 -4.96 -5.34 -1.61
N TRP A 443 -5.27 -6.13 -2.62
CA TRP A 443 -6.54 -6.15 -3.32
C TRP A 443 -7.10 -7.55 -3.36
N GLU A 444 -8.42 -7.68 -3.28
CA GLU A 444 -9.14 -8.90 -3.57
C GLU A 444 -9.72 -8.81 -4.99
N VAL A 445 -9.51 -9.86 -5.79
CA VAL A 445 -9.93 -9.90 -7.20
C VAL A 445 -11.43 -9.67 -7.38
N SER A 446 -12.23 -10.09 -6.40
CA SER A 446 -13.70 -9.97 -6.42
C SER A 446 -14.22 -8.57 -6.06
N LYS A 447 -13.40 -7.72 -5.42
CA LYS A 447 -13.82 -6.43 -4.87
C LYS A 447 -12.94 -5.28 -5.35
N PRO A 448 -13.52 -4.15 -5.79
CA PRO A 448 -12.74 -3.01 -6.28
C PRO A 448 -12.02 -2.23 -5.17
N SER A 449 -12.37 -2.48 -3.90
CA SER A 449 -11.82 -1.76 -2.76
C SER A 449 -10.48 -2.33 -2.31
N CYS A 450 -9.58 -1.45 -1.85
CA CYS A 450 -8.34 -1.85 -1.23
C CYS A 450 -8.60 -2.53 0.12
N LEU A 451 -8.10 -3.76 0.29
CA LEU A 451 -8.22 -4.49 1.56
C LEU A 451 -7.29 -3.90 2.62
N ARG A 452 -6.04 -3.60 2.24
CA ARG A 452 -5.01 -3.11 3.17
C ARG A 452 -3.98 -2.24 2.46
N THR A 453 -3.41 -1.31 3.20
CA THR A 453 -2.30 -0.47 2.76
C THR A 453 -1.13 -0.64 3.70
N PHE A 454 0.05 -0.97 3.16
CA PHE A 454 1.29 -1.11 3.92
C PHE A 454 2.14 0.13 3.75
N LYS A 455 2.74 0.59 4.85
CA LYS A 455 3.58 1.80 4.90
C LYS A 455 4.85 1.53 5.70
N GLY A 456 5.88 2.36 5.47
CA GLY A 456 7.14 2.32 6.21
C GLY A 456 8.37 2.36 5.30
N HIS A 457 8.32 1.79 4.09
CA HIS A 457 9.36 1.93 3.07
C HIS A 457 9.23 3.27 2.32
N THR A 458 10.32 3.71 1.74
CA THR A 458 10.37 4.91 0.88
C THR A 458 10.56 4.47 -0.57
N ASN A 459 9.67 4.92 -1.44
CA ASN A 459 9.77 4.72 -2.89
C ASN A 459 9.11 5.91 -3.60
N GLU A 460 9.92 6.80 -4.18
CA GLU A 460 9.42 8.01 -4.84
C GLU A 460 9.56 7.96 -6.37
N LYS A 461 10.57 7.26 -6.88
CA LYS A 461 10.91 7.27 -8.32
C LYS A 461 11.53 5.98 -8.87
N ASN A 462 12.13 5.12 -8.04
CA ASN A 462 12.88 3.96 -8.52
C ASN A 462 12.03 2.68 -8.54
N PHE A 463 12.46 1.69 -9.32
CA PHE A 463 11.99 0.32 -9.21
C PHE A 463 12.76 -0.35 -8.07
N VAL A 464 12.06 -0.79 -7.04
CA VAL A 464 12.68 -1.30 -5.79
C VAL A 464 12.46 -2.80 -5.57
N GLY A 465 11.79 -3.48 -6.50
CA GLY A 465 11.47 -4.90 -6.39
C GLY A 465 10.29 -5.19 -5.46
N LEU A 466 9.58 -6.27 -5.77
CA LEU A 466 8.47 -6.81 -4.99
C LEU A 466 8.48 -8.32 -5.09
N ALA A 467 8.46 -9.03 -3.95
CA ALA A 467 8.37 -10.48 -3.89
C ALA A 467 7.37 -10.91 -2.80
N THR A 468 6.81 -12.10 -2.94
CA THR A 468 5.88 -12.68 -1.96
C THR A 468 5.98 -14.20 -1.94
N ASP A 469 5.70 -14.81 -0.79
CA ASP A 469 5.49 -16.24 -0.61
C ASP A 469 4.02 -16.62 -0.34
N GLY A 470 3.10 -15.62 -0.43
CA GLY A 470 1.68 -15.78 -0.17
C GLY A 470 1.22 -15.22 1.18
N ASP A 471 1.99 -15.35 2.25
CA ASP A 471 1.68 -14.79 3.58
C ASP A 471 2.50 -13.52 3.87
N TYR A 472 3.74 -13.47 3.37
CA TYR A 472 4.63 -12.33 3.57
C TYR A 472 4.91 -11.62 2.25
N ILE A 473 5.19 -10.33 2.34
CA ILE A 473 5.45 -9.45 1.20
C ILE A 473 6.76 -8.74 1.47
N ALA A 474 7.74 -8.92 0.59
CA ALA A 474 9.04 -8.26 0.65
C ALA A 474 9.13 -7.18 -0.43
N CYS A 475 9.60 -5.99 -0.06
CA CYS A 475 9.90 -4.94 -1.02
C CYS A 475 11.20 -4.22 -0.67
N GLY A 476 11.87 -3.73 -1.70
CA GLY A 476 12.99 -2.83 -1.54
C GLY A 476 12.55 -1.41 -1.15
N SER A 477 13.54 -0.57 -0.86
CA SER A 477 13.32 0.84 -0.51
C SER A 477 14.47 1.70 -0.97
N GLU A 478 14.19 2.99 -1.19
CA GLU A 478 15.19 4.00 -1.58
C GLU A 478 16.14 4.40 -0.44
N ASN A 479 15.91 3.94 0.78
CA ASN A 479 16.83 4.09 1.91
C ASN A 479 17.84 2.93 2.06
N ASN A 480 18.12 2.19 0.99
CA ASN A 480 18.99 1.01 0.95
C ASN A 480 18.59 -0.10 1.93
N SER A 481 17.30 -0.28 2.14
CA SER A 481 16.77 -1.28 3.06
C SER A 481 15.73 -2.17 2.39
N LEU A 482 15.69 -3.43 2.81
CA LEU A 482 14.66 -4.40 2.49
C LEU A 482 13.62 -4.40 3.59
N PHE A 483 12.36 -4.30 3.23
CA PHE A 483 11.22 -4.36 4.14
C PHE A 483 10.41 -5.62 3.91
N VAL A 484 9.99 -6.26 5.00
CA VAL A 484 9.06 -7.38 4.94
C VAL A 484 7.81 -7.04 5.74
N TYR A 485 6.65 -7.32 5.16
CA TYR A 485 5.33 -7.14 5.74
C TYR A 485 4.64 -8.49 5.86
N TYR A 486 3.80 -8.65 6.86
CA TYR A 486 2.82 -9.72 6.93
C TYR A 486 1.49 -9.25 6.35
N LYS A 487 0.84 -10.02 5.49
CA LYS A 487 -0.40 -9.61 4.80
C LYS A 487 -1.54 -9.21 5.74
N GLY A 488 -1.55 -9.76 6.95
CA GLY A 488 -2.55 -9.48 7.98
C GLY A 488 -2.37 -8.14 8.70
N LEU A 489 -1.22 -7.45 8.59
CA LEU A 489 -0.88 -6.24 9.33
C LEU A 489 -0.39 -5.13 8.40
N SER A 490 -0.64 -3.88 8.77
CA SER A 490 -0.29 -2.71 7.94
C SER A 490 1.15 -2.22 8.14
N LYS A 491 1.75 -2.48 9.31
CA LYS A 491 3.12 -2.07 9.64
C LYS A 491 4.13 -3.11 9.20
N GLN A 492 5.37 -2.68 9.03
CA GLN A 492 6.51 -3.54 8.67
C GLN A 492 6.79 -4.58 9.75
N LEU A 493 7.07 -5.81 9.33
CA LEU A 493 7.42 -6.92 10.20
C LEU A 493 8.90 -6.97 10.51
N LEU A 494 9.73 -6.92 9.47
CA LEU A 494 11.19 -6.97 9.51
C LEU A 494 11.79 -5.94 8.56
N THR A 495 12.98 -5.45 8.91
CA THR A 495 13.77 -4.57 8.05
C THR A 495 15.23 -5.03 8.06
N PHE A 496 15.83 -5.12 6.87
CA PHE A 496 17.25 -5.36 6.71
C PHE A 496 17.90 -4.18 5.99
N LYS A 497 18.90 -3.55 6.59
CA LYS A 497 19.64 -2.44 6.00
C LYS A 497 20.92 -2.98 5.36
N PHE A 498 21.12 -2.66 4.08
CA PHE A 498 22.38 -2.94 3.41
C PHE A 498 23.47 -2.00 3.95
N GLU A 499 24.66 -2.55 4.14
CA GLU A 499 25.82 -1.76 4.54
C GLU A 499 26.32 -0.93 3.35
N THR A 500 26.54 0.34 3.57
CA THR A 500 27.17 1.22 2.59
C THR A 500 28.67 0.97 2.64
N VAL A 501 29.27 0.50 1.55
CA VAL A 501 30.72 0.31 1.43
C VAL A 501 31.37 1.70 1.34
N LYS A 502 31.71 2.30 2.49
CA LYS A 502 32.53 3.52 2.53
C LYS A 502 33.97 3.11 2.18
N SER A 503 34.45 3.55 1.03
CA SER A 503 35.87 3.45 0.69
C SER A 503 36.71 4.17 1.75
N VAL A 504 37.74 3.51 2.26
CA VAL A 504 38.66 4.06 3.28
C VAL A 504 39.32 5.37 2.80
N LEU A 505 39.33 5.63 1.49
CA LEU A 505 39.93 6.81 0.84
C LEU A 505 39.00 8.03 0.79
N GLU A 506 37.68 7.87 1.08
CA GLU A 506 36.68 8.95 0.97
C GLU A 506 36.38 9.68 2.28
N LYS A 507 37.13 9.44 3.35
CA LYS A 507 36.94 10.09 4.66
C LYS A 507 37.01 11.63 4.64
N ASN A 508 37.44 12.25 3.55
CA ASN A 508 37.65 13.71 3.44
C ASN A 508 36.84 14.41 2.34
N LYS A 509 35.98 13.75 1.60
CA LYS A 509 35.01 14.43 0.72
C LYS A 509 33.68 14.63 1.44
N LYS A 510 33.13 15.86 1.39
CA LYS A 510 31.80 16.19 1.84
C LYS A 510 30.83 15.13 1.31
N GLU A 511 29.93 14.68 2.19
CA GLU A 511 28.86 13.71 1.94
C GLU A 511 28.07 14.10 0.68
N GLU A 512 28.52 13.67 -0.49
CA GLU A 512 27.61 13.43 -1.59
C GLU A 512 26.85 12.16 -1.14
N GLU A 513 25.59 12.34 -0.76
CA GLU A 513 24.68 11.25 -0.47
C GLU A 513 24.62 10.35 -1.70
N VAL A 514 25.38 9.28 -1.69
CA VAL A 514 25.22 8.21 -2.69
C VAL A 514 23.87 7.62 -2.41
N ASN A 515 22.88 7.97 -3.23
CA ASN A 515 21.49 7.50 -3.13
C ASN A 515 21.45 6.01 -3.52
N GLU A 516 21.92 5.14 -2.63
CA GLU A 516 21.81 3.70 -2.76
C GLU A 516 20.38 3.25 -2.46
N PHE A 517 19.90 2.29 -3.22
CA PHE A 517 18.57 1.72 -3.01
C PHE A 517 18.55 0.22 -3.29
N VAL A 518 17.67 -0.51 -2.65
CA VAL A 518 17.40 -1.91 -2.98
C VAL A 518 16.55 -1.94 -4.24
N SER A 519 17.09 -2.57 -5.29
CA SER A 519 16.53 -2.50 -6.65
C SER A 519 15.82 -3.77 -7.10
N ALA A 520 16.13 -4.93 -6.52
CA ALA A 520 15.51 -6.20 -6.86
C ALA A 520 15.40 -7.09 -5.62
N VAL A 521 14.29 -7.82 -5.54
CA VAL A 521 14.00 -8.78 -4.47
C VAL A 521 13.35 -10.02 -5.07
N SER A 522 13.79 -11.20 -4.66
CA SER A 522 13.18 -12.46 -5.03
C SER A 522 13.07 -13.37 -3.81
N TRP A 523 11.95 -14.07 -3.69
CA TRP A 523 11.71 -15.04 -2.64
C TRP A 523 12.01 -16.45 -3.16
N ARG A 524 12.73 -17.27 -2.39
CA ARG A 524 12.93 -18.67 -2.72
C ARG A 524 11.66 -19.43 -2.37
N PRO A 525 10.92 -19.95 -3.35
CA PRO A 525 9.66 -20.65 -3.12
C PRO A 525 9.76 -21.75 -2.07
N GLY A 526 8.76 -21.87 -1.19
CA GLY A 526 8.69 -22.90 -0.16
C GLY A 526 9.71 -22.78 0.98
N SER A 527 10.40 -21.64 1.11
CA SER A 527 11.41 -21.42 2.14
C SER A 527 11.29 -20.03 2.78
N ASN A 528 12.02 -19.81 3.88
CA ASN A 528 12.17 -18.52 4.55
C ASN A 528 13.37 -17.70 4.01
N VAL A 529 13.88 -18.05 2.84
CA VAL A 529 15.05 -17.43 2.22
C VAL A 529 14.63 -16.48 1.10
N MET A 530 15.30 -15.35 1.01
CA MET A 530 15.16 -14.39 -0.07
C MET A 530 16.50 -13.88 -0.56
N VAL A 531 16.54 -13.46 -1.81
CA VAL A 531 17.69 -12.80 -2.43
C VAL A 531 17.32 -11.36 -2.73
N ALA A 532 18.09 -10.42 -2.24
CA ALA A 532 17.91 -9.00 -2.48
C ALA A 532 19.18 -8.36 -3.01
N ALA A 533 19.04 -7.41 -3.92
CA ALA A 533 20.15 -6.69 -4.52
C ALA A 533 19.93 -5.18 -4.44
N ASN A 534 21.02 -4.44 -4.33
CA ASN A 534 20.99 -2.99 -4.35
C ASN A 534 21.50 -2.39 -5.67
N SER A 535 21.41 -1.07 -5.78
CA SER A 535 21.83 -0.29 -6.96
C SER A 535 23.35 -0.31 -7.23
N GLN A 536 24.15 -0.74 -6.26
CA GLN A 536 25.61 -0.90 -6.39
C GLN A 536 26.01 -2.29 -6.90
N GLY A 537 25.05 -3.19 -7.07
CA GLY A 537 25.30 -4.57 -7.50
C GLY A 537 25.69 -5.51 -6.36
N THR A 538 25.55 -5.10 -5.12
CA THR A 538 25.66 -6.00 -3.97
C THR A 538 24.39 -6.83 -3.86
N VAL A 539 24.56 -8.15 -3.84
CA VAL A 539 23.45 -9.11 -3.71
C VAL A 539 23.64 -9.87 -2.41
N LYS A 540 22.58 -9.93 -1.61
CA LYS A 540 22.59 -10.67 -0.33
C LYS A 540 21.55 -11.78 -0.35
N VAL A 541 21.97 -12.97 0.09
CA VAL A 541 21.07 -14.07 0.38
C VAL A 541 20.75 -14.02 1.86
N LEU A 542 19.47 -13.85 2.20
CA LEU A 542 18.97 -13.58 3.54
C LEU A 542 17.97 -14.65 3.96
N GLU A 543 18.09 -15.11 5.18
CA GLU A 543 17.14 -16.04 5.80
C GLU A 543 16.38 -15.31 6.91
N MET A 544 15.05 -15.46 6.94
CA MET A 544 14.24 -15.03 8.10
C MET A 544 14.30 -16.08 9.21
N VAL A 545 14.66 -15.65 10.39
CA VAL A 545 14.81 -16.50 11.60
C VAL A 545 13.97 -16.00 12.77
#